data_2d860ce0b90ce5f3616a257b644db2a1
#
_entry.id   2d860ce0b90ce5f3616a257b644db2a1
#
_cell.length_a   1.000
_cell.length_b   1.000
_cell.length_c   1.000
_cell.angle_alpha   90.00
_cell.angle_beta   90.00
_cell.angle_gamma   90.00
#
_symmetry.space_group_name_H-M   'P 1'
#
loop_
_entity.id
_entity.type
_entity.pdbx_description
1 polymer ?
#
loop_
_entity_poly.entity_id
_entity_poly.type
_entity_poly.pdbx_seq_one_letter_code
_entity_poly.pdbx_strand_id
1 'polypeptide(L)'
;MTSANQSRDYFCWREIGIVGDRSCELLSRYVHCRNCPQYSSLGRTLFDREMPGDYRREVSEELAATAASLAEDAVSVLVLRVGSEWFALRSLVFHEVAAHQKAYVLPFRSGALLTGLVNVNGELLLCISLEAALGLPAEEKTKSGGRLRLCVVGNGRERIAFGVDEILGVRRVPCARLRPVPVTLAKSPSAQTASCFELDGHDIGLIDEQRLFDSLDRSLRW
;
A
#
# COMPACT_ATOMS: atom_id res chain seq x y z
N MET A 1 27.83 17.46 32.83
CA MET A 1 28.05 17.55 31.38
C MET A 1 27.51 16.27 30.69
N THR A 2 26.19 16.00 30.74
CA THR A 2 25.61 14.72 30.24
C THR A 2 24.24 14.92 29.59
N SER A 3 23.84 16.17 29.30
CA SER A 3 22.46 16.43 28.80
C SER A 3 22.36 16.74 27.33
N ALA A 4 23.45 16.86 26.57
CA ALA A 4 23.44 17.23 25.16
C ALA A 4 23.43 16.04 24.19
N ASN A 5 23.68 14.82 24.68
CA ASN A 5 23.79 13.63 23.83
C ASN A 5 22.46 12.84 23.69
N GLN A 6 21.52 13.06 24.62
CA GLN A 6 20.22 12.34 24.59
C GLN A 6 19.25 12.86 23.50
N SER A 7 19.39 14.12 23.05
CA SER A 7 18.51 14.68 22.05
C SER A 7 18.87 14.30 20.60
N ARG A 8 20.14 13.93 20.32
CA ARG A 8 20.59 13.50 18.99
C ARG A 8 20.12 12.08 18.64
N ASP A 9 20.02 11.22 19.63
CA ASP A 9 19.59 9.82 19.40
C ASP A 9 18.09 9.70 19.06
N TYR A 10 17.29 10.72 19.39
CA TYR A 10 15.84 10.66 19.26
C TYR A 10 15.34 10.71 17.81
N PHE A 11 16.12 11.23 16.88
CA PHE A 11 15.74 11.38 15.48
C PHE A 11 16.81 10.89 14.49
N CYS A 12 17.67 9.96 14.91
CA CYS A 12 18.78 9.49 14.11
C CYS A 12 18.35 9.03 12.68
N TRP A 13 17.17 8.48 12.53
CA TRP A 13 16.65 8.07 11.21
C TRP A 13 16.39 9.23 10.25
N ARG A 14 16.17 10.47 10.77
CA ARG A 14 15.95 11.68 9.99
C ARG A 14 17.24 12.37 9.60
N GLU A 15 18.25 12.29 10.46
CA GLU A 15 19.52 12.98 10.27
C GLU A 15 20.53 12.10 9.52
N ILE A 16 20.88 10.97 10.10
CA ILE A 16 21.91 10.05 9.57
C ILE A 16 21.35 8.73 9.05
N GLY A 17 20.05 8.51 9.20
CA GLY A 17 19.39 7.26 8.78
C GLY A 17 18.87 7.29 7.36
N ILE A 18 17.90 6.42 7.08
CA ILE A 18 17.36 6.19 5.74
C ILE A 18 16.68 7.41 5.12
N VAL A 19 16.14 8.30 5.95
CA VAL A 19 15.45 9.54 5.52
C VAL A 19 16.42 10.71 5.43
N GLY A 20 17.57 10.63 6.14
CA GLY A 20 18.62 11.63 6.15
C GLY A 20 19.73 11.37 5.13
N ASP A 21 20.96 11.64 5.51
CA ASP A 21 22.15 11.53 4.67
C ASP A 21 22.66 10.09 4.48
N ARG A 22 22.06 9.13 5.20
CA ARG A 22 22.42 7.69 5.18
C ARG A 22 23.85 7.37 5.69
N SER A 23 24.40 8.24 6.50
CA SER A 23 25.74 8.06 7.09
C SER A 23 25.75 7.13 8.31
N CYS A 24 24.61 6.60 8.74
CA CYS A 24 24.51 5.72 9.90
C CYS A 24 25.19 4.38 9.64
N GLU A 25 26.20 4.03 10.47
CA GLU A 25 26.95 2.78 10.38
C GLU A 25 26.07 1.53 10.50
N LEU A 26 24.97 1.63 11.27
CA LEU A 26 24.03 0.53 11.47
C LEU A 26 23.22 0.18 10.20
N LEU A 27 23.17 1.06 9.22
CA LEU A 27 22.49 0.77 7.96
C LEU A 27 23.18 -0.35 7.18
N SER A 28 24.49 -0.52 7.32
CA SER A 28 25.22 -1.62 6.71
C SER A 28 24.78 -3.00 7.23
N ARG A 29 24.38 -3.05 8.50
CA ARG A 29 23.94 -4.28 9.18
C ARG A 29 22.45 -4.53 9.08
N TYR A 30 21.63 -3.48 9.26
CA TYR A 30 20.17 -3.61 9.35
C TYR A 30 19.45 -3.21 8.07
N VAL A 31 20.15 -2.67 7.08
CA VAL A 31 19.65 -2.26 5.75
C VAL A 31 18.64 -1.10 5.81
N HIS A 32 17.81 -1.06 6.84
CA HIS A 32 16.79 -0.03 7.03
C HIS A 32 16.59 0.26 8.52
N CYS A 33 16.31 1.54 8.86
CA CYS A 33 16.11 1.96 10.26
C CYS A 33 15.00 1.18 10.97
N ARG A 34 13.96 0.76 10.27
CA ARG A 34 12.85 -0.05 10.80
C ARG A 34 13.30 -1.37 11.42
N ASN A 35 14.37 -1.95 10.91
CA ASN A 35 14.96 -3.19 11.40
C ASN A 35 15.98 -2.96 12.52
N CYS A 36 16.30 -1.70 12.81
CA CYS A 36 17.32 -1.32 13.78
C CYS A 36 16.74 -1.34 15.22
N PRO A 37 17.43 -1.97 16.19
CA PRO A 37 16.99 -1.98 17.59
C PRO A 37 16.83 -0.58 18.19
N GLN A 38 17.67 0.38 17.80
CA GLN A 38 17.57 1.77 18.25
C GLN A 38 16.25 2.41 17.83
N TYR A 39 15.83 2.19 16.58
CA TYR A 39 14.54 2.68 16.08
C TYR A 39 13.37 2.07 16.87
N SER A 40 13.40 0.78 17.10
CA SER A 40 12.38 0.09 17.89
C SER A 40 12.32 0.54 19.34
N SER A 41 13.50 0.77 19.96
CA SER A 41 13.59 1.29 21.33
C SER A 41 12.98 2.69 21.43
N LEU A 42 13.34 3.59 20.52
CA LEU A 42 12.79 4.94 20.46
C LEU A 42 11.28 4.96 20.21
N GLY A 43 10.79 4.05 19.35
CA GLY A 43 9.35 3.87 19.14
C GLY A 43 8.61 3.49 20.43
N ARG A 44 9.19 2.63 21.26
CA ARG A 44 8.58 2.26 22.55
C ARG A 44 8.47 3.43 23.51
N THR A 45 9.47 4.30 23.58
CA THR A 45 9.42 5.47 24.48
C THR A 45 8.31 6.47 24.11
N LEU A 46 7.78 6.41 22.87
CA LEU A 46 6.63 7.22 22.47
C LEU A 46 5.33 6.78 23.16
N PHE A 47 5.21 5.47 23.45
CA PHE A 47 4.04 4.94 24.16
C PHE A 47 4.03 5.27 25.64
N ASP A 48 5.21 5.56 26.21
CA ASP A 48 5.36 5.92 27.62
C ASP A 48 5.08 7.42 27.90
N ARG A 49 4.80 8.20 26.84
CA ARG A 49 4.47 9.62 27.00
C ARG A 49 3.05 9.79 27.55
N GLU A 50 2.93 10.62 28.57
CA GLU A 50 1.63 11.05 29.03
C GLU A 50 0.92 11.83 27.91
N MET A 51 -0.27 11.37 27.57
CA MET A 51 -1.11 12.00 26.57
C MET A 51 -1.80 13.21 27.19
N PRO A 52 -1.75 14.41 26.59
CA PRO A 52 -2.50 15.56 27.06
C PRO A 52 -3.96 15.21 27.25
N GLY A 53 -4.56 15.62 28.40
CA GLY A 53 -5.95 15.26 28.73
C GLY A 53 -6.97 15.76 27.69
N ASP A 54 -6.69 16.92 27.12
CA ASP A 54 -7.53 17.51 26.06
C ASP A 54 -7.50 16.68 24.80
N TYR A 55 -6.35 16.21 24.38
CA TYR A 55 -6.21 15.35 23.19
C TYR A 55 -6.96 14.02 23.35
N ARG A 56 -6.89 13.41 24.54
CA ARG A 56 -7.63 12.16 24.81
C ARG A 56 -9.13 12.36 24.70
N ARG A 57 -9.65 13.47 25.23
CA ARG A 57 -11.07 13.79 25.17
C ARG A 57 -11.51 14.03 23.72
N GLU A 58 -10.77 14.87 22.98
CA GLU A 58 -11.06 15.22 21.60
C GLU A 58 -11.09 13.98 20.68
N VAL A 59 -10.08 13.11 20.77
CA VAL A 59 -10.04 11.85 20.01
C VAL A 59 -11.15 10.90 20.42
N SER A 60 -11.52 10.85 21.73
CA SER A 60 -12.61 9.99 22.19
C SER A 60 -13.97 10.47 21.67
N GLU A 61 -14.21 11.78 21.64
CA GLU A 61 -15.42 12.38 21.08
C GLU A 61 -15.51 12.15 19.58
N GLU A 62 -14.39 12.29 18.84
CA GLU A 62 -14.33 12.03 17.41
C GLU A 62 -14.60 10.55 17.08
N LEU A 63 -13.97 9.62 17.82
CA LEU A 63 -14.21 8.19 17.66
C LEU A 63 -15.65 7.79 18.00
N ALA A 64 -16.23 8.39 19.03
CA ALA A 64 -17.62 8.14 19.40
C ALA A 64 -18.59 8.66 18.33
N ALA A 65 -18.34 9.84 17.76
CA ALA A 65 -19.14 10.41 16.68
C ALA A 65 -19.05 9.56 15.40
N THR A 66 -17.87 9.07 15.08
CA THR A 66 -17.64 8.19 13.91
C THR A 66 -18.35 6.85 14.08
N ALA A 67 -18.34 6.27 15.27
CA ALA A 67 -19.01 5.00 15.54
C ALA A 67 -20.54 5.05 15.32
N ALA A 68 -21.17 6.19 15.59
CA ALA A 68 -22.61 6.37 15.37
C ALA A 68 -23.02 6.41 13.88
N SER A 69 -22.06 6.65 12.98
CA SER A 69 -22.27 6.77 11.51
C SER A 69 -21.96 5.49 10.73
N LEU A 70 -21.52 4.42 11.37
CA LEU A 70 -21.09 3.20 10.68
C LEU A 70 -22.34 2.39 10.25
N ALA A 71 -22.70 2.49 8.98
CA ALA A 71 -23.62 1.54 8.37
C ALA A 71 -23.08 0.11 8.60
N GLU A 72 -23.90 -0.75 9.21
CA GLU A 72 -23.52 -2.12 9.60
C GLU A 72 -23.10 -2.98 8.39
N ASP A 73 -23.46 -2.58 7.17
CA ASP A 73 -23.21 -3.32 5.95
C ASP A 73 -22.40 -2.47 4.93
N ALA A 74 -21.10 -2.33 5.18
CA ALA A 74 -20.19 -1.59 4.30
C ALA A 74 -18.83 -2.30 4.17
N VAL A 75 -18.26 -2.27 2.98
CA VAL A 75 -16.92 -2.78 2.69
C VAL A 75 -15.90 -1.65 2.77
N SER A 76 -14.82 -1.87 3.50
CA SER A 76 -13.67 -0.94 3.53
C SER A 76 -12.73 -1.26 2.38
N VAL A 77 -12.46 -0.28 1.53
CA VAL A 77 -11.65 -0.44 0.32
C VAL A 77 -10.60 0.66 0.20
N LEU A 78 -9.43 0.31 -0.33
CA LEU A 78 -8.44 1.28 -0.80
C LEU A 78 -8.73 1.57 -2.28
N VAL A 79 -8.94 2.83 -2.60
CA VAL A 79 -9.19 3.29 -3.97
C VAL A 79 -7.89 3.80 -4.58
N LEU A 80 -7.58 3.33 -5.77
CA LEU A 80 -6.34 3.60 -6.49
C LEU A 80 -6.58 3.71 -8.00
N ARG A 81 -5.66 4.38 -8.71
CA ARG A 81 -5.69 4.51 -10.16
C ARG A 81 -4.47 3.81 -10.77
N VAL A 82 -4.73 3.10 -11.86
CA VAL A 82 -3.71 2.42 -12.67
C VAL A 82 -3.97 2.77 -14.14
N GLY A 83 -3.06 3.50 -14.75
CA GLY A 83 -3.30 4.11 -16.05
C GLY A 83 -4.46 5.11 -16.01
N SER A 84 -5.42 4.94 -16.88
CA SER A 84 -6.65 5.73 -16.95
C SER A 84 -7.79 5.21 -16.05
N GLU A 85 -7.64 4.01 -15.49
CA GLU A 85 -8.73 3.28 -14.84
C GLU A 85 -8.64 3.33 -13.30
N TRP A 86 -9.81 3.40 -12.66
CA TRP A 86 -9.94 3.40 -11.20
C TRP A 86 -10.34 2.03 -10.68
N PHE A 87 -9.62 1.59 -9.66
CA PHE A 87 -9.85 0.31 -9.00
C PHE A 87 -9.92 0.47 -7.49
N ALA A 88 -10.48 -0.54 -6.86
CA ALA A 88 -10.49 -0.68 -5.41
C ALA A 88 -10.08 -2.09 -5.01
N LEU A 89 -9.38 -2.19 -3.89
CA LEU A 89 -9.05 -3.45 -3.21
C LEU A 89 -9.58 -3.38 -1.78
N ARG A 90 -10.09 -4.50 -1.25
CA ARG A 90 -10.49 -4.53 0.15
C ARG A 90 -9.31 -4.18 1.05
N SER A 91 -9.54 -3.33 2.04
CA SER A 91 -8.48 -2.89 2.96
C SER A 91 -7.85 -4.04 3.75
N LEU A 92 -8.54 -5.18 3.84
CA LEU A 92 -8.07 -6.39 4.52
C LEU A 92 -6.78 -6.96 3.91
N VAL A 93 -6.63 -6.90 2.58
CA VAL A 93 -5.44 -7.42 1.88
C VAL A 93 -4.34 -6.37 1.73
N PHE A 94 -4.59 -5.15 2.17
CA PHE A 94 -3.66 -4.05 2.05
C PHE A 94 -2.73 -3.97 3.27
N HIS A 95 -1.42 -3.86 3.03
CA HIS A 95 -0.42 -3.75 4.09
C HIS A 95 0.12 -2.33 4.22
N GLU A 96 0.67 -1.77 3.15
CA GLU A 96 1.27 -0.44 3.20
C GLU A 96 1.39 0.23 1.82
N VAL A 97 1.52 1.56 1.85
CA VAL A 97 1.95 2.36 0.70
C VAL A 97 3.38 2.84 0.95
N ALA A 98 4.25 2.57 -0.01
CA ALA A 98 5.62 3.03 0.02
C ALA A 98 5.89 4.07 -1.08
N ALA A 99 6.98 4.81 -0.92
CA ALA A 99 7.49 5.65 -2.01
C ALA A 99 7.86 4.77 -3.21
N HIS A 100 7.63 5.27 -4.41
CA HIS A 100 8.04 4.57 -5.62
C HIS A 100 9.55 4.31 -5.62
N GLN A 101 9.92 3.07 -5.89
CA GLN A 101 11.29 2.63 -6.03
C GLN A 101 11.44 1.84 -7.32
N LYS A 102 12.64 1.86 -7.88
CA LYS A 102 12.95 1.08 -9.08
C LYS A 102 12.96 -0.41 -8.73
N ALA A 103 12.20 -1.19 -9.47
CA ALA A 103 12.28 -2.64 -9.40
C ALA A 103 13.57 -3.15 -10.07
N TYR A 104 14.18 -4.16 -9.46
CA TYR A 104 15.34 -4.86 -10.00
C TYR A 104 14.87 -6.07 -10.79
N VAL A 105 15.15 -6.06 -12.09
CA VAL A 105 14.75 -7.14 -13.00
C VAL A 105 15.45 -8.45 -12.59
N LEU A 106 14.68 -9.53 -12.56
CA LEU A 106 15.21 -10.87 -12.30
C LEU A 106 15.83 -11.45 -13.58
N PRO A 107 17.11 -11.93 -13.54
CA PRO A 107 17.70 -12.62 -14.67
C PRO A 107 16.86 -13.83 -15.09
N PHE A 108 16.80 -14.08 -16.39
CA PHE A 108 16.06 -15.19 -16.99
C PHE A 108 14.55 -15.22 -16.76
N ARG A 109 13.99 -14.14 -16.21
CA ARG A 109 12.57 -13.95 -16.01
C ARG A 109 12.14 -12.67 -16.73
N SER A 110 11.57 -12.84 -17.91
CA SER A 110 10.96 -11.75 -18.68
C SER A 110 9.47 -12.05 -18.86
N GLY A 111 8.64 -11.07 -18.56
CA GLY A 111 7.19 -11.17 -18.74
C GLY A 111 6.55 -9.84 -18.41
N ALA A 112 5.42 -9.56 -19.04
CA ALA A 112 4.68 -8.32 -18.77
C ALA A 112 4.20 -8.23 -17.31
N LEU A 113 3.94 -9.38 -16.68
CA LEU A 113 3.39 -9.46 -15.33
C LEU A 113 4.43 -9.19 -14.24
N LEU A 114 5.61 -9.84 -14.30
CA LEU A 114 6.65 -9.70 -13.28
C LEU A 114 7.61 -8.58 -13.65
N THR A 115 7.57 -7.49 -12.90
CA THR A 115 8.46 -6.34 -13.09
C THR A 115 9.85 -6.58 -12.46
N GLY A 116 9.92 -7.34 -11.37
CA GLY A 116 11.19 -7.66 -10.69
C GLY A 116 11.06 -7.76 -9.18
N LEU A 117 12.12 -7.41 -8.46
CA LEU A 117 12.16 -7.29 -7.01
C LEU A 117 12.25 -5.84 -6.60
N VAL A 118 11.56 -5.48 -5.54
CA VAL A 118 11.63 -4.15 -4.91
C VAL A 118 11.92 -4.29 -3.42
N ASN A 119 12.73 -3.39 -2.89
CA ASN A 119 12.99 -3.33 -1.46
C ASN A 119 11.98 -2.37 -0.82
N VAL A 120 11.07 -2.89 -0.03
CA VAL A 120 10.11 -2.08 0.74
C VAL A 120 10.48 -2.19 2.22
N ASN A 121 11.00 -1.09 2.77
CA ASN A 121 11.38 -1.00 4.19
C ASN A 121 12.33 -2.13 4.68
N GLY A 122 13.26 -2.58 3.82
CA GLY A 122 14.22 -3.63 4.14
C GLY A 122 13.74 -5.05 3.84
N GLU A 123 12.54 -5.22 3.29
CA GLU A 123 12.01 -6.48 2.82
C GLU A 123 12.01 -6.51 1.28
N LEU A 124 12.50 -7.62 0.71
CA LEU A 124 12.48 -7.84 -0.73
C LEU A 124 11.16 -8.49 -1.13
N LEU A 125 10.38 -7.78 -1.93
CA LEU A 125 9.09 -8.23 -2.41
C LEU A 125 9.10 -8.40 -3.92
N LEU A 126 8.31 -9.34 -4.43
CA LEU A 126 8.01 -9.44 -5.85
C LEU A 126 7.22 -8.19 -6.26
N CYS A 127 7.69 -7.53 -7.31
CA CYS A 127 7.01 -6.38 -7.92
C CYS A 127 6.35 -6.83 -9.21
N ILE A 128 5.05 -6.62 -9.31
CA ILE A 128 4.24 -6.98 -10.47
C ILE A 128 3.70 -5.74 -11.18
N SER A 129 3.28 -5.89 -12.43
CA SER A 129 2.43 -4.93 -13.13
C SER A 129 0.97 -5.28 -12.86
N LEU A 130 0.26 -4.40 -12.16
CA LEU A 130 -1.18 -4.57 -11.93
C LEU A 130 -1.96 -4.42 -13.25
N GLU A 131 -1.50 -3.55 -14.16
CA GLU A 131 -2.04 -3.40 -15.51
C GLU A 131 -2.05 -4.75 -16.25
N ALA A 132 -0.89 -5.43 -16.26
CA ALA A 132 -0.78 -6.75 -16.91
C ALA A 132 -1.61 -7.82 -16.18
N ALA A 133 -1.68 -7.77 -14.84
CA ALA A 133 -2.49 -8.69 -14.06
C ALA A 133 -3.99 -8.52 -14.36
N LEU A 134 -4.44 -7.29 -14.56
CA LEU A 134 -5.83 -6.97 -14.89
C LEU A 134 -6.12 -7.07 -16.41
N GLY A 135 -5.09 -7.33 -17.23
CA GLY A 135 -5.22 -7.41 -18.70
C GLY A 135 -5.55 -6.06 -19.35
N LEU A 136 -5.12 -4.98 -18.72
CA LEU A 136 -5.27 -3.64 -19.28
C LEU A 136 -4.28 -3.45 -20.44
N PRO A 137 -4.64 -2.67 -21.47
CA PRO A 137 -3.70 -2.29 -22.50
C PRO A 137 -2.54 -1.54 -21.89
N ALA A 138 -1.32 -1.85 -22.32
CA ALA A 138 -0.14 -1.09 -21.94
C ALA A 138 -0.27 0.32 -22.52
N GLU A 139 -0.74 1.25 -21.74
CA GLU A 139 -0.71 2.66 -22.13
C GLU A 139 0.75 3.17 -22.03
N GLU A 140 1.16 3.96 -23.02
CA GLU A 140 2.38 4.73 -22.88
C GLU A 140 2.25 5.55 -21.60
N LYS A 141 3.17 5.33 -20.64
CA LYS A 141 3.20 6.07 -19.37
C LYS A 141 3.24 7.56 -19.68
N THR A 142 2.07 8.13 -19.87
CA THR A 142 1.93 9.59 -19.88
C THR A 142 2.53 10.05 -18.56
N LYS A 143 3.45 11.01 -18.65
CA LYS A 143 4.04 11.69 -17.50
C LYS A 143 2.94 12.49 -16.79
N SER A 144 1.90 11.79 -16.32
CA SER A 144 0.94 12.39 -15.42
C SER A 144 1.73 12.77 -14.19
N GLY A 145 1.73 14.05 -13.82
CA GLY A 145 2.53 14.60 -12.73
C GLY A 145 2.17 14.07 -11.33
N GLY A 146 1.53 12.91 -11.27
CA GLY A 146 1.24 12.15 -10.06
C GLY A 146 2.51 11.51 -9.50
N ARG A 147 2.63 11.53 -8.20
CA ARG A 147 3.72 10.81 -7.52
C ARG A 147 3.37 9.33 -7.52
N LEU A 148 3.99 8.57 -8.42
CA LEU A 148 3.93 7.10 -8.41
C LEU A 148 4.16 6.57 -6.99
N ARG A 149 3.35 5.61 -6.57
CA ARG A 149 3.45 4.92 -5.29
C ARG A 149 3.56 3.42 -5.50
N LEU A 150 4.13 2.75 -4.51
CA LEU A 150 4.08 1.30 -4.41
C LEU A 150 3.00 0.92 -3.40
N CYS A 151 2.07 0.10 -3.82
CA CYS A 151 1.14 -0.59 -2.94
C CYS A 151 1.69 -1.97 -2.60
N VAL A 152 1.68 -2.33 -1.33
CA VAL A 152 1.98 -3.67 -0.85
C VAL A 152 0.69 -4.32 -0.40
N VAL A 153 0.38 -5.44 -1.01
CA VAL A 153 -0.80 -6.24 -0.70
C VAL A 153 -0.40 -7.69 -0.45
N GLY A 154 -1.23 -8.44 0.25
CA GLY A 154 -0.94 -9.84 0.50
C GLY A 154 -2.05 -10.57 1.21
N ASN A 155 -1.95 -11.90 1.18
CA ASN A 155 -2.83 -12.80 1.90
C ASN A 155 -1.97 -13.62 2.89
N GLY A 156 -1.95 -13.20 4.15
CA GLY A 156 -1.14 -13.85 5.18
C GLY A 156 0.35 -13.53 5.06
N ARG A 157 1.18 -14.54 4.73
CA ARG A 157 2.65 -14.39 4.66
C ARG A 157 3.16 -13.96 3.29
N GLU A 158 2.37 -14.16 2.26
CA GLU A 158 2.76 -13.83 0.89
C GLU A 158 2.39 -12.39 0.61
N ARG A 159 3.40 -11.57 0.35
CA ARG A 159 3.26 -10.15 0.02
C ARG A 159 3.86 -9.86 -1.34
N ILE A 160 3.16 -9.04 -2.09
CA ILE A 160 3.58 -8.54 -3.39
C ILE A 160 3.46 -7.02 -3.41
N ALA A 161 4.23 -6.38 -4.28
CA ALA A 161 4.17 -4.95 -4.51
C ALA A 161 3.79 -4.66 -5.96
N PHE A 162 3.09 -3.56 -6.19
CA PHE A 162 2.82 -3.03 -7.53
C PHE A 162 2.78 -1.51 -7.53
N GLY A 163 3.12 -0.92 -8.67
CA GLY A 163 3.04 0.52 -8.87
C GLY A 163 1.61 0.98 -9.10
N VAL A 164 1.28 2.17 -8.59
CA VAL A 164 0.01 2.85 -8.86
C VAL A 164 0.28 4.32 -9.15
N ASP A 165 -0.55 4.93 -9.98
CA ASP A 165 -0.41 6.32 -10.38
C ASP A 165 -0.96 7.27 -9.32
N GLU A 166 -2.06 6.85 -8.66
CA GLU A 166 -2.74 7.67 -7.67
C GLU A 166 -3.44 6.82 -6.62
N ILE A 167 -3.58 7.35 -5.42
CA ILE A 167 -4.32 6.73 -4.32
C ILE A 167 -5.24 7.78 -3.70
N LEU A 168 -6.55 7.53 -3.75
CA LEU A 168 -7.56 8.36 -3.07
C LEU A 168 -7.68 8.06 -1.58
N GLY A 169 -7.07 6.96 -1.13
CA GLY A 169 -7.13 6.50 0.24
C GLY A 169 -8.23 5.48 0.52
N VAL A 170 -8.43 5.19 1.81
CA VAL A 170 -9.43 4.22 2.24
C VAL A 170 -10.81 4.86 2.25
N ARG A 171 -11.79 4.12 1.73
CA ARG A 171 -13.20 4.51 1.69
C ARG A 171 -14.06 3.38 2.22
N ARG A 172 -15.19 3.72 2.85
CA ARG A 172 -16.24 2.78 3.20
C ARG A 172 -17.34 2.87 2.17
N VAL A 173 -17.64 1.75 1.52
CA VAL A 173 -18.63 1.64 0.46
C VAL A 173 -19.77 0.76 0.96
N PRO A 174 -21.00 1.30 1.10
CA PRO A 174 -22.17 0.49 1.44
C PRO A 174 -22.35 -0.65 0.43
N CYS A 175 -22.60 -1.88 0.91
CA CYS A 175 -22.80 -3.04 0.03
C CYS A 175 -23.94 -2.81 -0.99
N ALA A 176 -24.93 -2.05 -0.63
CA ALA A 176 -26.03 -1.65 -1.51
C ALA A 176 -25.60 -0.81 -2.73
N ARG A 177 -24.43 -0.17 -2.68
CA ARG A 177 -23.88 0.59 -3.83
C ARG A 177 -23.05 -0.28 -4.79
N LEU A 178 -22.73 -1.49 -4.40
CA LEU A 178 -21.99 -2.42 -5.26
C LEU A 178 -22.91 -2.95 -6.35
N ARG A 179 -22.52 -2.73 -7.58
CA ARG A 179 -23.24 -3.17 -8.79
C ARG A 179 -22.49 -4.32 -9.45
N PRO A 180 -23.19 -5.27 -10.07
CA PRO A 180 -22.54 -6.33 -10.86
C PRO A 180 -21.74 -5.72 -12.02
N VAL A 181 -20.63 -6.37 -12.37
CA VAL A 181 -19.80 -5.97 -13.51
C VAL A 181 -20.59 -6.12 -14.82
N PRO A 182 -20.54 -5.13 -15.72
CA PRO A 182 -21.16 -5.25 -17.05
C PRO A 182 -20.67 -6.51 -17.76
N VAL A 183 -21.60 -7.20 -18.48
CA VAL A 183 -21.34 -8.49 -19.15
C VAL A 183 -20.20 -8.40 -20.16
N THR A 184 -19.97 -7.24 -20.74
CA THR A 184 -18.87 -6.97 -21.67
C THR A 184 -17.49 -7.09 -21.00
N LEU A 185 -17.37 -6.67 -19.76
CA LEU A 185 -16.13 -6.77 -18.97
C LEU A 185 -16.00 -8.14 -18.29
N ALA A 186 -17.12 -8.76 -17.89
CA ALA A 186 -17.13 -10.07 -17.24
C ALA A 186 -16.65 -11.22 -18.16
N LYS A 187 -16.66 -11.03 -19.49
CA LYS A 187 -16.19 -12.00 -20.48
C LYS A 187 -14.71 -11.88 -20.82
N SER A 188 -14.00 -10.90 -20.27
CA SER A 188 -12.55 -10.80 -20.44
C SER A 188 -11.86 -11.96 -19.72
N PRO A 189 -10.86 -12.62 -20.34
CA PRO A 189 -10.07 -13.68 -19.69
C PRO A 189 -9.38 -13.23 -18.40
N SER A 190 -9.19 -11.95 -18.25
CA SER A 190 -8.58 -11.27 -17.09
C SER A 190 -9.61 -10.62 -16.16
N ALA A 191 -10.90 -10.99 -16.24
CA ALA A 191 -11.96 -10.43 -15.41
C ALA A 191 -11.73 -10.73 -13.92
N GLN A 192 -10.94 -9.86 -13.28
CA GLN A 192 -10.63 -9.94 -11.87
C GLN A 192 -11.44 -8.95 -11.02
N THR A 193 -12.46 -8.31 -11.65
CA THR A 193 -13.36 -7.38 -10.98
C THR A 193 -14.58 -8.13 -10.49
N ALA A 194 -14.89 -8.06 -9.20
CA ALA A 194 -16.05 -8.69 -8.58
C ALA A 194 -17.32 -7.85 -8.74
N SER A 195 -17.20 -6.54 -8.62
CA SER A 195 -18.30 -5.58 -8.69
C SER A 195 -17.76 -4.19 -9.07
N CYS A 196 -18.66 -3.24 -9.32
CA CYS A 196 -18.29 -1.84 -9.54
C CYS A 196 -19.17 -0.91 -8.69
N PHE A 197 -18.67 0.29 -8.44
CA PHE A 197 -19.41 1.35 -7.76
C PHE A 197 -18.93 2.71 -8.25
N GLU A 198 -19.72 3.74 -8.01
CA GLU A 198 -19.38 5.11 -8.36
C GLU A 198 -18.92 5.88 -7.12
N LEU A 199 -17.81 6.61 -7.24
CA LEU A 199 -17.28 7.49 -6.21
C LEU A 199 -16.67 8.73 -6.89
N ASP A 200 -17.06 9.91 -6.42
CA ASP A 200 -16.54 11.21 -6.87
C ASP A 200 -16.58 11.38 -8.42
N GLY A 201 -17.62 10.83 -9.06
CA GLY A 201 -17.83 10.89 -10.51
C GLY A 201 -17.00 9.88 -11.32
N HIS A 202 -16.31 8.95 -10.66
CA HIS A 202 -15.56 7.88 -11.28
C HIS A 202 -16.25 6.52 -11.08
N ASP A 203 -16.29 5.72 -12.13
CA ASP A 203 -16.64 4.30 -12.02
C ASP A 203 -15.42 3.52 -11.52
N ILE A 204 -15.57 2.82 -10.40
CA ILE A 204 -14.49 2.11 -9.73
C ILE A 204 -14.76 0.61 -9.76
N GLY A 205 -13.82 -0.14 -10.32
CA GLY A 205 -13.84 -1.59 -10.30
C GLY A 205 -13.32 -2.16 -8.98
N LEU A 206 -14.15 -2.89 -8.23
CA LEU A 206 -13.70 -3.62 -7.05
C LEU A 206 -13.05 -4.93 -7.49
N ILE A 207 -11.75 -5.05 -7.29
CA ILE A 207 -10.99 -6.24 -7.64
C ILE A 207 -11.37 -7.39 -6.70
N ASP A 208 -11.56 -8.58 -7.27
CA ASP A 208 -11.64 -9.84 -6.54
C ASP A 208 -10.22 -10.27 -6.19
N GLU A 209 -9.80 -9.99 -4.97
CA GLU A 209 -8.44 -10.27 -4.54
C GLU A 209 -8.12 -11.77 -4.54
N GLN A 210 -9.11 -12.65 -4.30
CA GLN A 210 -8.87 -14.08 -4.34
C GLN A 210 -8.49 -14.53 -5.77
N ARG A 211 -9.27 -14.06 -6.76
CA ARG A 211 -8.96 -14.34 -8.17
C ARG A 211 -7.64 -13.73 -8.60
N LEU A 212 -7.34 -12.52 -8.11
CA LEU A 212 -6.07 -11.85 -8.39
C LEU A 212 -4.91 -12.70 -7.88
N PHE A 213 -4.91 -13.09 -6.60
CA PHE A 213 -3.84 -13.90 -6.01
C PHE A 213 -3.74 -15.28 -6.65
N ASP A 214 -4.86 -15.96 -6.91
CA ASP A 214 -4.88 -17.26 -7.59
C ASP A 214 -4.30 -17.18 -9.02
N SER A 215 -4.55 -16.08 -9.73
CA SER A 215 -4.00 -15.82 -11.05
C SER A 215 -2.50 -15.56 -11.00
N LEU A 216 -2.05 -14.75 -10.04
CA LEU A 216 -0.65 -14.46 -9.81
C LEU A 216 0.12 -15.72 -9.43
N ASP A 217 -0.42 -16.52 -8.52
CA ASP A 217 0.19 -17.77 -8.07
C ASP A 217 0.39 -18.73 -9.25
N ARG A 218 -0.62 -18.89 -10.11
CA ARG A 218 -0.49 -19.72 -11.32
C ARG A 218 0.54 -19.19 -12.31
N SER A 219 0.63 -17.87 -12.45
CA SER A 219 1.51 -17.24 -13.43
C SER A 219 2.96 -17.09 -12.95
N LEU A 220 3.18 -17.08 -11.64
CA LEU A 220 4.49 -16.90 -11.00
C LEU A 220 5.10 -18.22 -10.53
N ARG A 221 4.33 -19.33 -10.48
CA ARG A 221 4.88 -20.66 -10.15
C ARG A 221 5.97 -21.05 -11.15
N TRP A 222 7.00 -21.65 -10.61
CA TRP A 222 8.24 -22.14 -11.26
C TRP A 222 8.00 -23.49 -11.94
#